data_3985301aa43e5d99a7216c9828cfd5cb
#
_entry.id   3985301aa43e5d99a7216c9828cfd5cb
#
_cell.length_a   1.000
_cell.length_b   1.000
_cell.length_c   1.000
_cell.angle_alpha   90.00
_cell.angle_beta   90.00
_cell.angle_gamma   90.00
#
_symmetry.space_group_name_H-M   'P 1'
#
loop_
_entity.id
_entity.type
_entity.pdbx_description
1 polymer ?
#
loop_
_entity_poly.entity_id
_entity_poly.type
_entity_poly.pdbx_seq_one_letter_code
_entity_poly.pdbx_strand_id
1 'polypeptide(L)'
;QKAYVNLNLKPLNGDYLLCVFHLLPGGTLNTLQAAAEVAAESSTGTNFKVNTETKFSRSLNAIVYQLDLKKNLVWIAYPWRIFDRKGNVQNILTFIVGNVLGMKEVSALKLLDVYFPEQMLEQYDGPSYTLDDMRKYLNIYDRPILGTIIKPKIGLTASEYAEVCYDFWSGGGDFVKNDEPQADQDFCQYDKMIKYVKEAM
;
A
#
# COMPACT_ATOMS: atom_id res chain seq x y z
N GLN A 1 -2.66 -18.53 20.49
CA GLN A 1 -3.84 -17.69 20.17
C GLN A 1 -4.07 -16.61 21.24
N LYS A 2 -4.07 -16.91 22.55
CA LYS A 2 -4.29 -15.91 23.61
C LYS A 2 -3.28 -14.75 23.60
N ALA A 3 -2.06 -14.96 23.10
CA ALA A 3 -1.01 -13.96 23.05
C ALA A 3 -1.26 -12.84 22.00
N TYR A 4 -2.17 -13.06 21.05
CA TYR A 4 -2.50 -12.15 19.95
C TYR A 4 -3.92 -11.57 20.04
N VAL A 5 -4.58 -11.73 21.20
CA VAL A 5 -5.93 -11.23 21.42
C VAL A 5 -6.00 -10.50 22.75
N ASN A 6 -6.48 -9.26 22.72
CA ASN A 6 -6.81 -8.49 23.91
C ASN A 6 -7.97 -7.53 23.61
N LEU A 7 -9.20 -8.00 23.79
CA LEU A 7 -10.40 -7.21 23.52
C LEU A 7 -10.62 -6.04 24.52
N ASN A 8 -9.80 -5.93 25.54
CA ASN A 8 -9.79 -4.80 26.47
C ASN A 8 -8.72 -3.75 26.11
N LEU A 9 -7.89 -4.02 25.11
CA LEU A 9 -6.89 -3.06 24.65
C LEU A 9 -7.61 -1.85 24.05
N LYS A 10 -7.23 -0.68 24.52
CA LYS A 10 -7.57 0.61 23.92
C LYS A 10 -6.30 1.17 23.29
N PRO A 11 -6.06 0.93 21.99
CA PRO A 11 -4.85 1.42 21.36
C PRO A 11 -4.81 2.93 21.42
N LEU A 12 -3.72 3.47 21.96
CA LEU A 12 -3.48 4.91 22.02
C LEU A 12 -2.94 5.38 20.67
N ASN A 13 -3.31 6.60 20.28
CA ASN A 13 -2.70 7.25 19.13
C ASN A 13 -1.19 7.36 19.35
N GLY A 14 -0.41 6.90 18.40
CA GLY A 14 1.04 6.94 18.46
C GLY A 14 1.73 5.60 18.71
N ASP A 15 1.06 4.64 19.37
CA ASP A 15 1.69 3.36 19.71
C ASP A 15 1.51 2.27 18.65
N TYR A 16 0.47 2.40 17.83
CA TYR A 16 0.04 1.34 16.92
C TYR A 16 -0.35 1.85 15.54
N LEU A 17 0.03 1.12 14.50
CA LEU A 17 -0.67 1.12 13.23
C LEU A 17 -1.92 0.25 13.39
N LEU A 18 -3.10 0.78 13.06
CA LEU A 18 -4.36 0.07 13.21
C LEU A 18 -4.90 -0.35 11.85
N CYS A 19 -5.25 -1.62 11.72
CA CYS A 19 -5.86 -2.15 10.50
C CYS A 19 -7.26 -2.66 10.77
N VAL A 20 -8.15 -2.45 9.80
CA VAL A 20 -9.48 -3.02 9.77
C VAL A 20 -9.56 -4.02 8.63
N PHE A 21 -9.93 -5.26 8.95
CA PHE A 21 -10.11 -6.31 7.97
C PHE A 21 -11.55 -6.80 7.94
N HIS A 22 -12.03 -7.11 6.75
CA HIS A 22 -13.13 -8.06 6.59
C HIS A 22 -12.51 -9.45 6.52
N LEU A 23 -12.94 -10.36 7.42
CA LEU A 23 -12.37 -11.68 7.59
C LEU A 23 -13.45 -12.74 7.65
N LEU A 24 -13.35 -13.74 6.78
CA LEU A 24 -14.11 -14.99 6.87
C LEU A 24 -13.16 -16.13 7.28
N PRO A 25 -13.47 -16.85 8.38
CA PRO A 25 -12.60 -17.92 8.84
C PRO A 25 -12.53 -19.09 7.86
N GLY A 26 -11.40 -19.78 7.83
CA GLY A 26 -11.17 -21.00 7.08
C GLY A 26 -11.28 -22.26 7.95
N GLY A 27 -11.52 -23.39 7.30
CA GLY A 27 -11.57 -24.68 7.98
C GLY A 27 -12.60 -24.74 9.11
N THR A 28 -12.16 -25.16 10.27
CA THR A 28 -13.01 -25.33 11.49
C THR A 28 -12.86 -24.16 12.48
N LEU A 29 -12.12 -23.12 12.11
CA LEU A 29 -11.86 -21.99 13.00
C LEU A 29 -13.08 -21.08 13.11
N ASN A 30 -13.26 -20.47 14.30
CA ASN A 30 -14.16 -19.33 14.43
C ASN A 30 -13.42 -18.02 14.06
N THR A 31 -14.17 -16.92 13.90
CA THR A 31 -13.62 -15.61 13.49
C THR A 31 -12.51 -15.11 14.41
N LEU A 32 -12.66 -15.27 15.74
CA LEU A 32 -11.62 -14.83 16.69
C LEU A 32 -10.34 -15.66 16.57
N GLN A 33 -10.46 -16.96 16.35
CA GLN A 33 -9.34 -17.86 16.15
C GLN A 33 -8.60 -17.52 14.85
N ALA A 34 -9.32 -17.36 13.74
CA ALA A 34 -8.74 -16.98 12.46
C ALA A 34 -8.07 -15.57 12.53
N ALA A 35 -8.69 -14.61 13.21
CA ALA A 35 -8.13 -13.30 13.43
C ALA A 35 -6.83 -13.34 14.26
N ALA A 36 -6.77 -14.21 15.28
CA ALA A 36 -5.55 -14.41 16.07
C ALA A 36 -4.40 -15.01 15.25
N GLU A 37 -4.72 -15.93 14.31
CA GLU A 37 -3.71 -16.47 13.38
C GLU A 37 -3.22 -15.40 12.40
N VAL A 38 -4.12 -14.55 11.88
CA VAL A 38 -3.72 -13.39 11.04
C VAL A 38 -2.81 -12.45 11.82
N ALA A 39 -3.16 -12.09 13.05
CA ALA A 39 -2.32 -11.23 13.89
C ALA A 39 -0.96 -11.87 14.21
N ALA A 40 -0.91 -13.19 14.42
CA ALA A 40 0.33 -13.92 14.64
C ALA A 40 1.21 -13.90 13.39
N GLU A 41 0.71 -14.35 12.25
CA GLU A 41 1.45 -14.44 11.00
C GLU A 41 1.94 -13.07 10.53
N SER A 42 1.13 -12.04 10.70
CA SER A 42 1.49 -10.67 10.33
C SER A 42 2.30 -9.92 11.39
N SER A 43 2.92 -10.59 12.35
CA SER A 43 3.80 -9.94 13.34
C SER A 43 4.94 -10.86 13.77
N THR A 44 4.92 -11.36 14.99
CA THR A 44 6.02 -12.12 15.58
C THR A 44 5.79 -13.63 15.58
N GLY A 45 4.59 -14.07 15.25
CA GLY A 45 4.19 -15.47 15.35
C GLY A 45 4.66 -16.33 14.20
N THR A 46 4.70 -17.61 14.46
CA THR A 46 4.84 -18.68 13.50
C THR A 46 3.77 -19.72 13.79
N ASN A 47 3.49 -20.59 12.85
CA ASN A 47 2.56 -21.70 13.06
C ASN A 47 3.03 -22.72 14.11
N PHE A 48 4.23 -22.52 14.67
CA PHE A 48 4.86 -23.39 15.66
C PHE A 48 5.30 -22.58 16.88
N LYS A 49 5.16 -23.21 18.05
CA LYS A 49 5.75 -22.65 19.28
C LYS A 49 7.26 -22.68 19.17
N VAL A 50 7.91 -21.53 19.26
CA VAL A 50 9.37 -21.39 19.21
C VAL A 50 9.94 -21.15 20.61
N ASN A 51 11.08 -21.80 20.91
CA ASN A 51 11.75 -21.65 22.22
C ASN A 51 12.58 -20.35 22.31
N THR A 52 12.70 -19.61 21.21
CA THR A 52 13.43 -18.35 21.12
C THR A 52 12.58 -17.13 21.46
N GLU A 53 11.31 -17.34 21.82
CA GLU A 53 10.41 -16.25 22.21
C GLU A 53 10.88 -15.60 23.51
N THR A 54 10.97 -14.26 23.51
CA THR A 54 11.39 -13.47 24.66
C THR A 54 10.25 -12.55 25.14
N LYS A 55 10.39 -11.95 26.32
CA LYS A 55 9.45 -10.92 26.79
C LYS A 55 9.41 -9.73 25.82
N PHE A 56 10.54 -9.37 25.22
CA PHE A 56 10.62 -8.30 24.24
C PHE A 56 9.87 -8.66 22.95
N SER A 57 10.13 -9.84 22.37
CA SER A 57 9.43 -10.25 21.15
C SER A 57 7.91 -10.30 21.33
N ARG A 58 7.42 -10.73 22.48
CA ARG A 58 5.99 -10.71 22.80
C ARG A 58 5.40 -9.30 22.85
N SER A 59 6.18 -8.29 23.24
CA SER A 59 5.71 -6.90 23.24
C SER A 59 5.53 -6.33 21.85
N LEU A 60 5.99 -7.03 20.83
CA LEU A 60 5.85 -6.67 19.41
C LEU A 60 4.74 -7.46 18.70
N ASN A 61 3.98 -8.28 19.42
CA ASN A 61 2.83 -8.99 18.84
C ASN A 61 1.77 -8.01 18.33
N ALA A 62 1.25 -8.26 17.15
CA ALA A 62 0.00 -7.63 16.74
C ALA A 62 -1.16 -8.18 17.58
N ILE A 63 -2.13 -7.35 17.89
CA ILE A 63 -3.22 -7.66 18.82
C ILE A 63 -4.56 -7.43 18.17
N VAL A 64 -5.38 -8.49 18.11
CA VAL A 64 -6.81 -8.36 17.83
C VAL A 64 -7.46 -7.68 19.02
N TYR A 65 -7.96 -6.45 18.85
CA TYR A 65 -8.53 -5.67 19.96
C TYR A 65 -10.02 -5.42 19.84
N GLN A 66 -10.61 -5.65 18.65
CA GLN A 66 -12.04 -5.48 18.44
C GLN A 66 -12.55 -6.42 17.33
N LEU A 67 -13.82 -6.82 17.46
CA LEU A 67 -14.54 -7.68 16.50
C LEU A 67 -15.99 -7.19 16.33
N ASP A 68 -16.48 -7.24 15.10
CA ASP A 68 -17.91 -7.20 14.78
C ASP A 68 -18.27 -8.46 14.01
N LEU A 69 -18.81 -9.44 14.74
CA LEU A 69 -19.16 -10.75 14.17
C LEU A 69 -20.31 -10.68 13.16
N LYS A 70 -21.20 -9.67 13.26
CA LYS A 70 -22.31 -9.50 12.31
C LYS A 70 -21.85 -9.01 10.95
N LYS A 71 -20.78 -8.19 10.95
CA LYS A 71 -20.20 -7.61 9.73
C LYS A 71 -18.92 -8.32 9.28
N ASN A 72 -18.48 -9.34 10.00
CA ASN A 72 -17.19 -10.02 9.78
C ASN A 72 -16.00 -9.04 9.81
N LEU A 73 -16.04 -8.04 10.69
CA LEU A 73 -14.97 -7.05 10.82
C LEU A 73 -14.07 -7.39 11.99
N VAL A 74 -12.78 -7.20 11.76
CA VAL A 74 -11.70 -7.44 12.73
C VAL A 74 -10.78 -6.24 12.75
N TRP A 75 -10.46 -5.75 13.95
CA TRP A 75 -9.49 -4.67 14.16
C TRP A 75 -8.24 -5.24 14.79
N ILE A 76 -7.09 -4.99 14.15
CA ILE A 76 -5.77 -5.46 14.59
C ILE A 76 -4.86 -4.25 14.82
N ALA A 77 -4.24 -4.19 15.98
CA ALA A 77 -3.26 -3.16 16.35
C ALA A 77 -1.86 -3.75 16.22
N TYR A 78 -1.04 -3.14 15.39
CA TYR A 78 0.37 -3.49 15.17
C TYR A 78 1.25 -2.49 15.89
N PRO A 79 2.10 -2.89 16.86
CA PRO A 79 3.09 -1.97 17.42
C PRO A 79 3.91 -1.36 16.29
N TRP A 80 3.85 -0.04 16.09
CA TRP A 80 4.49 0.57 14.92
C TRP A 80 6.00 0.35 14.86
N ARG A 81 6.62 0.02 15.98
CA ARG A 81 8.04 -0.31 16.11
C ARG A 81 8.48 -1.58 15.37
N ILE A 82 7.55 -2.41 14.89
CA ILE A 82 7.89 -3.58 14.05
C ILE A 82 8.21 -3.19 12.61
N PHE A 83 7.84 -2.00 12.20
CA PHE A 83 8.06 -1.50 10.84
C PHE A 83 9.42 -0.82 10.69
N ASP A 84 9.86 -0.67 9.45
CA ASP A 84 11.11 0.01 9.11
C ASP A 84 11.07 1.46 9.59
N ARG A 85 12.09 1.85 10.34
CA ARG A 85 12.22 3.18 10.94
C ARG A 85 12.50 4.31 9.93
N LYS A 86 12.75 3.99 8.65
CA LYS A 86 13.08 4.97 7.61
C LYS A 86 11.94 5.24 6.65
N GLY A 87 10.73 4.78 6.97
CA GLY A 87 9.59 4.91 6.09
C GLY A 87 9.70 4.00 4.85
N ASN A 88 9.20 2.77 4.96
CA ASN A 88 9.26 1.79 3.88
C ASN A 88 7.87 1.18 3.66
N VAL A 89 7.18 1.65 2.63
CA VAL A 89 5.82 1.17 2.28
C VAL A 89 5.82 -0.33 1.98
N GLN A 90 6.83 -0.85 1.30
CA GLN A 90 6.92 -2.28 0.98
C GLN A 90 7.01 -3.13 2.24
N ASN A 91 7.75 -2.67 3.25
CA ASN A 91 7.80 -3.33 4.55
C ASN A 91 6.42 -3.34 5.22
N ILE A 92 5.68 -2.23 5.23
CA ILE A 92 4.32 -2.18 5.77
C ILE A 92 3.42 -3.18 5.05
N LEU A 93 3.42 -3.18 3.71
CA LEU A 93 2.59 -4.08 2.91
C LEU A 93 2.92 -5.55 3.17
N THR A 94 4.18 -5.90 3.41
CA THR A 94 4.60 -7.26 3.78
C THR A 94 3.88 -7.76 5.03
N PHE A 95 3.69 -6.89 6.03
CA PHE A 95 2.97 -7.25 7.25
C PHE A 95 1.45 -7.33 7.04
N ILE A 96 0.82 -6.29 6.48
CA ILE A 96 -0.63 -6.14 6.49
C ILE A 96 -1.36 -6.80 5.30
N VAL A 97 -0.67 -7.02 4.17
CA VAL A 97 -1.21 -7.67 2.96
C VAL A 97 -0.23 -8.65 2.31
N GLY A 98 0.71 -9.18 3.08
CA GLY A 98 1.67 -10.19 2.63
C GLY A 98 1.13 -11.61 2.73
N ASN A 99 1.85 -12.47 3.44
CA ASN A 99 1.52 -13.90 3.61
C ASN A 99 0.11 -14.16 4.13
N VAL A 100 -0.44 -13.23 4.92
CA VAL A 100 -1.78 -13.35 5.50
C VAL A 100 -2.89 -13.54 4.46
N LEU A 101 -2.70 -13.06 3.23
CA LEU A 101 -3.69 -13.24 2.15
C LEU A 101 -3.71 -14.67 1.57
N GLY A 102 -2.68 -15.47 1.81
CA GLY A 102 -2.55 -16.86 1.36
C GLY A 102 -2.77 -17.92 2.44
N MET A 103 -3.18 -17.53 3.65
CA MET A 103 -3.35 -18.44 4.78
C MET A 103 -4.59 -19.33 4.61
N LYS A 104 -4.45 -20.62 4.94
CA LYS A 104 -5.56 -21.57 4.97
C LYS A 104 -6.56 -21.35 6.15
N GLU A 105 -6.11 -20.61 7.15
CA GLU A 105 -6.87 -20.22 8.35
C GLU A 105 -7.95 -19.18 8.05
N VAL A 106 -7.93 -18.59 6.87
CA VAL A 106 -8.94 -17.67 6.35
C VAL A 106 -9.49 -18.16 5.01
N SER A 107 -10.80 -18.11 4.81
CA SER A 107 -11.42 -18.36 3.52
C SER A 107 -11.54 -17.08 2.67
N ALA A 108 -11.57 -15.92 3.34
CA ALA A 108 -11.44 -14.61 2.71
C ALA A 108 -10.82 -13.60 3.70
N LEU A 109 -9.92 -12.78 3.21
CA LEU A 109 -9.32 -11.66 3.95
C LEU A 109 -9.22 -10.45 3.04
N LYS A 110 -9.77 -9.32 3.49
CA LYS A 110 -9.70 -8.04 2.78
C LYS A 110 -9.34 -6.94 3.74
N LEU A 111 -8.26 -6.24 3.48
CA LEU A 111 -7.92 -5.00 4.17
C LEU A 111 -8.91 -3.91 3.74
N LEU A 112 -9.56 -3.26 4.72
CA LEU A 112 -10.55 -2.21 4.46
C LEU A 112 -10.01 -0.83 4.78
N ASP A 113 -9.21 -0.71 5.86
CA ASP A 113 -8.71 0.59 6.31
C ASP A 113 -7.42 0.43 7.10
N VAL A 114 -6.60 1.49 7.10
CA VAL A 114 -5.34 1.58 7.84
C VAL A 114 -5.23 2.96 8.48
N TYR A 115 -4.97 3.00 9.80
CA TYR A 115 -4.73 4.21 10.55
C TYR A 115 -3.28 4.26 10.99
N PHE A 116 -2.54 5.22 10.44
CA PHE A 116 -1.11 5.40 10.71
C PHE A 116 -0.91 6.28 11.95
N PRO A 117 -0.02 5.93 12.88
CA PRO A 117 0.39 6.84 13.94
C PRO A 117 1.22 8.00 13.36
N GLU A 118 1.10 9.18 13.97
CA GLU A 118 1.76 10.40 13.51
C GLU A 118 3.28 10.21 13.36
N GLN A 119 3.93 9.60 14.36
CA GLN A 119 5.37 9.32 14.36
C GLN A 119 5.83 8.46 13.18
N MET A 120 4.92 7.64 12.63
CA MET A 120 5.20 6.84 11.45
C MET A 120 5.07 7.67 10.18
N LEU A 121 4.09 8.58 10.12
CA LEU A 121 3.89 9.47 8.99
C LEU A 121 5.01 10.50 8.85
N GLU A 122 5.58 10.97 9.97
CA GLU A 122 6.73 11.88 9.98
C GLU A 122 7.99 11.33 9.27
N GLN A 123 8.02 10.02 9.01
CA GLN A 123 9.14 9.37 8.31
C GLN A 123 9.01 9.41 6.77
N TYR A 124 7.94 10.00 6.27
CA TYR A 124 7.67 10.15 4.84
C TYR A 124 7.65 11.62 4.47
N ASP A 125 8.48 11.99 3.49
CA ASP A 125 8.55 13.37 3.00
C ASP A 125 7.28 13.82 2.24
N GLY A 126 6.40 12.86 1.92
CA GLY A 126 5.25 13.12 1.07
C GLY A 126 5.63 13.34 -0.40
N PRO A 127 4.72 13.86 -1.22
CA PRO A 127 5.00 14.17 -2.62
C PRO A 127 5.94 15.37 -2.73
N SER A 128 6.92 15.29 -3.63
CA SER A 128 7.88 16.39 -3.89
C SER A 128 7.20 17.64 -4.45
N TYR A 129 6.07 17.48 -5.12
CA TYR A 129 5.28 18.55 -5.72
C TYR A 129 3.80 18.38 -5.42
N THR A 130 3.12 19.49 -5.18
CA THR A 130 1.67 19.57 -4.92
C THR A 130 0.91 19.92 -6.20
N LEU A 131 -0.42 19.94 -6.12
CA LEU A 131 -1.27 20.44 -7.21
C LEU A 131 -0.98 21.92 -7.52
N ASP A 132 -0.70 22.72 -6.51
CA ASP A 132 -0.37 24.14 -6.68
C ASP A 132 0.96 24.32 -7.41
N ASP A 133 1.95 23.48 -7.14
CA ASP A 133 3.22 23.46 -7.86
C ASP A 133 3.03 23.09 -9.33
N MET A 134 2.16 22.07 -9.60
CA MET A 134 1.81 21.70 -10.97
C MET A 134 1.09 22.84 -11.71
N ARG A 135 0.13 23.50 -11.06
CA ARG A 135 -0.56 24.66 -11.63
C ARG A 135 0.41 25.79 -11.94
N LYS A 136 1.33 26.06 -11.05
CA LYS A 136 2.38 27.08 -11.23
C LYS A 136 3.33 26.72 -12.38
N TYR A 137 3.74 25.46 -12.47
CA TYR A 137 4.63 24.99 -13.55
C TYR A 137 3.96 25.07 -14.92
N LEU A 138 2.68 24.64 -15.02
CA LEU A 138 1.91 24.67 -16.26
C LEU A 138 1.28 26.06 -16.55
N ASN A 139 1.32 26.98 -15.60
CA ASN A 139 0.67 28.29 -15.65
C ASN A 139 -0.86 28.19 -15.92
N ILE A 140 -1.55 27.25 -15.25
CA ILE A 140 -2.98 26.97 -15.42
C ILE A 140 -3.69 27.13 -14.09
N TYR A 141 -4.49 28.19 -13.94
CA TYR A 141 -5.18 28.52 -12.69
C TYR A 141 -6.70 28.60 -12.83
N ASP A 142 -7.20 28.85 -14.00
CA ASP A 142 -8.60 29.21 -14.31
C ASP A 142 -9.43 28.05 -14.86
N ARG A 143 -8.82 26.90 -15.10
CA ARG A 143 -9.45 25.70 -15.64
C ARG A 143 -8.90 24.40 -15.06
N PRO A 144 -9.55 23.25 -15.25
CA PRO A 144 -8.96 21.95 -14.96
C PRO A 144 -7.68 21.71 -15.78
N ILE A 145 -6.71 21.04 -15.17
CA ILE A 145 -5.54 20.50 -15.87
C ILE A 145 -6.00 19.24 -16.63
N LEU A 146 -5.76 19.20 -17.93
CA LEU A 146 -6.19 18.11 -18.81
C LEU A 146 -5.01 17.16 -19.07
N GLY A 147 -5.12 15.93 -18.60
CA GLY A 147 -4.11 14.89 -18.80
C GLY A 147 -4.64 13.63 -19.44
N THR A 148 -3.75 12.84 -20.03
CA THR A 148 -4.07 11.51 -20.56
C THR A 148 -3.01 10.48 -20.23
N ILE A 149 -3.39 9.21 -20.27
CA ILE A 149 -2.47 8.07 -20.24
C ILE A 149 -2.32 7.55 -21.66
N ILE A 150 -1.09 7.46 -22.16
CA ILE A 150 -0.81 6.99 -23.50
C ILE A 150 -1.28 5.55 -23.69
N LYS A 151 -1.92 5.26 -24.81
CA LYS A 151 -2.40 3.94 -25.24
C LYS A 151 -1.92 3.63 -26.67
N PRO A 152 -1.61 2.33 -26.96
CA PRO A 152 -1.70 1.16 -26.09
C PRO A 152 -0.76 1.25 -24.88
N LYS A 153 -1.06 0.53 -23.80
CA LYS A 153 -0.28 0.53 -22.55
C LYS A 153 1.21 0.25 -22.75
N ILE A 154 1.50 -0.59 -23.74
CA ILE A 154 2.82 -1.05 -24.13
C ILE A 154 2.80 -1.44 -25.60
N GLY A 155 3.95 -1.36 -26.29
CA GLY A 155 4.09 -1.79 -27.68
C GLY A 155 4.32 -0.66 -28.68
N LEU A 156 4.28 0.60 -28.26
CA LEU A 156 4.73 1.72 -29.09
C LEU A 156 6.26 1.79 -29.07
N THR A 157 6.86 2.07 -30.23
CA THR A 157 8.26 2.50 -30.31
C THR A 157 8.42 3.89 -29.69
N ALA A 158 9.65 4.30 -29.39
CA ALA A 158 9.91 5.61 -28.80
C ALA A 158 9.42 6.79 -29.67
N SER A 159 9.50 6.66 -31.01
CA SER A 159 8.99 7.66 -31.96
C SER A 159 7.47 7.70 -32.00
N GLU A 160 6.80 6.55 -32.10
CA GLU A 160 5.33 6.47 -32.09
C GLU A 160 4.77 7.01 -30.77
N TYR A 161 5.45 6.71 -29.63
CA TYR A 161 5.07 7.27 -28.34
C TYR A 161 5.11 8.80 -28.34
N ALA A 162 6.16 9.39 -28.91
CA ALA A 162 6.32 10.84 -29.01
C ALA A 162 5.25 11.48 -29.94
N GLU A 163 4.90 10.82 -31.03
CA GLU A 163 3.82 11.26 -31.94
C GLU A 163 2.48 11.34 -31.20
N VAL A 164 2.13 10.29 -30.43
CA VAL A 164 0.88 10.30 -29.65
C VAL A 164 0.89 11.41 -28.57
N CYS A 165 2.03 11.67 -27.95
CA CYS A 165 2.18 12.78 -27.02
C CYS A 165 1.95 14.13 -27.72
N TYR A 166 2.57 14.34 -28.88
CA TYR A 166 2.43 15.55 -29.67
C TYR A 166 0.97 15.79 -30.11
N ASP A 167 0.29 14.76 -30.59
CA ASP A 167 -1.12 14.85 -31.01
C ASP A 167 -2.01 15.29 -29.86
N PHE A 168 -1.79 14.75 -28.66
CA PHE A 168 -2.54 15.12 -27.47
C PHE A 168 -2.27 16.58 -27.06
N TRP A 169 -1.02 17.02 -27.04
CA TRP A 169 -0.66 18.41 -26.70
C TRP A 169 -1.15 19.40 -27.76
N SER A 170 -1.02 19.06 -29.04
CA SER A 170 -1.51 19.87 -30.15
C SER A 170 -3.04 20.03 -30.09
N GLY A 171 -3.76 19.05 -29.53
CA GLY A 171 -5.18 19.11 -29.24
C GLY A 171 -5.56 19.92 -28.01
N GLY A 172 -4.59 20.53 -27.30
CA GLY A 172 -4.81 21.35 -26.10
C GLY A 172 -4.73 20.61 -24.78
N GLY A 173 -4.16 19.40 -24.75
CA GLY A 173 -3.84 18.69 -23.53
C GLY A 173 -2.65 19.30 -22.77
N ASP A 174 -2.61 19.14 -21.47
CA ASP A 174 -1.60 19.77 -20.63
C ASP A 174 -0.47 18.83 -20.23
N PHE A 175 -0.77 17.55 -19.97
CA PHE A 175 0.27 16.56 -19.64
C PHE A 175 -0.09 15.15 -20.10
N VAL A 176 0.93 14.35 -20.32
CA VAL A 176 0.80 12.92 -20.63
C VAL A 176 1.47 12.07 -19.56
N LYS A 177 0.92 10.88 -19.32
CA LYS A 177 1.49 9.86 -18.44
C LYS A 177 1.68 8.57 -19.23
N ASN A 178 2.81 7.88 -19.03
CA ASN A 178 2.93 6.49 -19.46
C ASN A 178 2.11 5.57 -18.54
N ASP A 179 1.76 4.39 -19.03
CA ASP A 179 1.09 3.38 -18.20
C ASP A 179 2.13 2.59 -17.37
N GLU A 180 1.69 2.02 -16.24
CA GLU A 180 2.55 1.32 -15.29
C GLU A 180 3.39 0.17 -15.91
N PRO A 181 2.87 -0.61 -16.90
CA PRO A 181 3.68 -1.63 -17.59
C PRO A 181 4.82 -1.08 -18.44
N GLN A 182 4.80 0.21 -18.79
CA GLN A 182 5.86 0.82 -19.58
C GLN A 182 7.11 0.98 -18.72
N ALA A 183 8.12 0.19 -19.05
CA ALA A 183 9.45 0.19 -18.45
C ALA A 183 10.50 0.46 -19.54
N ASP A 184 11.74 0.15 -19.29
CA ASP A 184 12.83 0.33 -20.26
C ASP A 184 12.92 -0.88 -21.22
N GLN A 185 11.87 -1.09 -22.05
CA GLN A 185 11.84 -2.17 -23.01
C GLN A 185 12.76 -1.90 -24.21
N ASP A 186 13.21 -2.96 -24.88
CA ASP A 186 14.12 -2.90 -26.03
C ASP A 186 13.55 -2.10 -27.21
N PHE A 187 12.23 -2.18 -27.44
CA PHE A 187 11.52 -1.44 -28.49
C PHE A 187 11.20 0.01 -28.11
N CYS A 188 11.24 0.37 -26.80
CA CYS A 188 10.93 1.71 -26.31
C CYS A 188 11.83 2.06 -25.11
N GLN A 189 13.11 2.25 -25.36
CA GLN A 189 14.09 2.60 -24.34
C GLN A 189 13.81 4.00 -23.78
N TYR A 190 13.89 4.16 -22.45
CA TYR A 190 13.55 5.43 -21.77
C TYR A 190 14.35 6.62 -22.31
N ASP A 191 15.65 6.48 -22.52
CA ASP A 191 16.48 7.58 -23.02
C ASP A 191 16.02 8.05 -24.40
N LYS A 192 15.66 7.12 -25.28
CA LYS A 192 15.15 7.44 -26.62
C LYS A 192 13.76 8.04 -26.55
N MET A 193 12.89 7.46 -25.73
CA MET A 193 11.52 7.94 -25.53
C MET A 193 11.53 9.37 -25.00
N ILE A 194 12.30 9.69 -23.95
CA ILE A 194 12.43 11.03 -23.38
C ILE A 194 12.98 12.02 -24.42
N LYS A 195 13.99 11.59 -25.18
CA LYS A 195 14.56 12.42 -26.24
C LYS A 195 13.53 12.80 -27.29
N TYR A 196 12.82 11.83 -27.87
CA TYR A 196 11.82 12.08 -28.92
C TYR A 196 10.61 12.85 -28.39
N VAL A 197 10.14 12.56 -27.18
CA VAL A 197 9.08 13.33 -26.53
C VAL A 197 9.49 14.79 -26.35
N LYS A 198 10.74 15.05 -25.92
CA LYS A 198 11.26 16.41 -25.79
C LYS A 198 11.40 17.12 -27.14
N GLU A 199 11.76 16.41 -28.20
CA GLU A 199 11.83 16.98 -29.55
C GLU A 199 10.46 17.28 -30.14
N ALA A 200 9.41 16.59 -29.69
CA ALA A 200 8.03 16.80 -30.09
C ALA A 200 7.32 17.95 -29.38
N MET A 201 7.83 18.36 -28.20
CA MET A 201 7.32 19.51 -27.43
C MET A 201 7.72 20.83 -28.07
#